data_9f815f07ab6e445a601191de4772d339
#
_entry.id   9f815f07ab6e445a601191de4772d339
#
_cell.length_a   1.000
_cell.length_b   1.000
_cell.length_c   1.000
_cell.angle_alpha   90.00
_cell.angle_beta   90.00
_cell.angle_gamma   90.00
#
_symmetry.space_group_name_H-M   'P 1'
#
loop_
_entity.id
_entity.type
_entity.pdbx_description
1 polymer ?
#
loop_
_entity_poly.entity_id
_entity_poly.type
_entity_poly.pdbx_seq_one_letter_code
_entity_poly.pdbx_strand_id
1 'polypeptide(L)'
;MHFNNFLSNKTRNHSFSKSKIDNLNSIPFSKDDYKILESPITFRETLLKLINNAKSRICINALYLQHDEAGIEILNAIAQAIKNNPNLYVRIYVDFHRAQRGLCGKGPQIGNNVWYQQFAKENNLSLNIFGVPVKKREIFGVLHLKGFVIDNTVLYSGASINNVYLQKFDRYRIDRYH
;
A
#
# COMPACT_ATOMS: atom_id res chain seq x y z
N MET A 1 6.87 14.35 -11.50
CA MET A 1 6.94 13.13 -10.68
C MET A 1 7.76 13.46 -9.45
N HIS A 2 7.08 13.73 -8.31
CA HIS A 2 7.76 14.35 -7.17
C HIS A 2 7.89 13.38 -6.01
N PHE A 3 8.90 12.51 -6.06
CA PHE A 3 9.47 11.93 -4.85
C PHE A 3 10.18 13.03 -4.00
N ASN A 4 10.26 14.25 -4.53
CA ASN A 4 10.98 15.37 -3.94
C ASN A 4 10.10 16.36 -3.15
N ASN A 5 8.80 16.14 -3.02
CA ASN A 5 8.01 16.96 -2.11
C ASN A 5 8.16 16.43 -0.68
N PHE A 6 9.35 16.66 -0.13
CA PHE A 6 9.57 16.68 1.30
C PHE A 6 8.77 17.83 1.89
N LEU A 7 7.57 17.54 2.36
CA LEU A 7 6.95 18.39 3.35
C LEU A 7 7.77 18.23 4.64
N SER A 8 8.71 19.14 4.85
CA SER A 8 9.34 19.36 6.14
C SER A 8 8.30 19.96 7.08
N ASN A 9 7.34 19.16 7.49
CA ASN A 9 6.45 19.54 8.57
C ASN A 9 7.13 19.19 9.88
N LYS A 10 7.49 20.23 10.65
CA LYS A 10 7.79 20.15 12.07
C LYS A 10 6.85 19.11 12.69
N THR A 11 7.42 18.03 13.19
CA THR A 11 6.70 17.03 13.97
C THR A 11 6.03 17.71 15.16
N ARG A 12 4.78 18.13 15.03
CA ARG A 12 3.91 18.33 16.18
C ARG A 12 3.68 16.95 16.79
N ASN A 13 4.19 16.78 18.00
CA ASN A 13 3.81 15.65 18.84
C ASN A 13 2.29 15.74 19.11
N HIS A 14 1.48 15.19 18.22
CA HIS A 14 0.08 14.96 18.50
C HIS A 14 -0.02 13.68 19.32
N SER A 15 0.02 13.82 20.65
CA SER A 15 -0.58 12.83 21.51
C SER A 15 -2.08 12.77 21.14
N PHE A 16 -2.51 11.67 20.57
CA PHE A 16 -3.94 11.40 20.40
C PHE A 16 -4.53 11.28 21.81
N SER A 17 -5.18 12.31 22.29
CA SER A 17 -5.89 12.24 23.57
C SER A 17 -7.15 11.39 23.39
N LYS A 18 -7.48 10.59 24.41
CA LYS A 18 -8.69 9.77 24.48
C LYS A 18 -9.95 10.59 24.12
N SER A 19 -10.02 11.87 24.51
CA SER A 19 -11.09 12.80 24.19
C SER A 19 -11.30 13.10 22.69
N LYS A 20 -10.31 12.90 21.84
CA LYS A 20 -10.45 13.04 20.38
C LYS A 20 -11.10 11.82 19.74
N ILE A 21 -10.91 10.64 20.33
CA ILE A 21 -11.55 9.40 19.86
C ILE A 21 -13.03 9.42 20.22
N ASP A 22 -13.39 9.91 21.40
CA ASP A 22 -14.77 9.98 21.89
C ASP A 22 -15.65 10.93 21.06
N ASN A 23 -15.04 11.87 20.31
CA ASN A 23 -15.72 12.80 19.41
C ASN A 23 -15.78 12.32 17.96
N LEU A 24 -15.29 11.13 17.63
CA LEU A 24 -15.47 10.56 16.30
C LEU A 24 -16.89 10.03 16.17
N ASN A 25 -17.59 10.47 15.13
CA ASN A 25 -18.90 9.90 14.79
C ASN A 25 -18.74 8.39 14.60
N SER A 26 -19.43 7.61 15.43
CA SER A 26 -19.50 6.16 15.24
C SER A 26 -20.30 5.86 13.99
N ILE A 27 -19.73 5.02 13.12
CA ILE A 27 -20.44 4.48 11.96
C ILE A 27 -21.05 3.15 12.42
N PRO A 28 -22.38 2.97 12.34
CA PRO A 28 -22.98 1.69 12.65
C PRO A 28 -22.45 0.63 11.69
N PHE A 29 -22.12 -0.53 12.24
CA PHE A 29 -21.46 -1.61 11.51
C PHE A 29 -22.16 -2.93 11.84
N SER A 30 -22.66 -3.61 10.83
CA SER A 30 -23.33 -4.91 10.96
C SER A 30 -22.44 -6.05 10.48
N LYS A 31 -22.81 -7.28 10.79
CA LYS A 31 -22.10 -8.48 10.28
C LYS A 31 -22.12 -8.61 8.75
N ASP A 32 -23.08 -7.95 8.09
CA ASP A 32 -23.22 -7.98 6.64
C ASP A 32 -22.35 -6.93 5.93
N ASP A 33 -21.79 -5.97 6.70
CA ASP A 33 -20.92 -4.92 6.20
C ASP A 33 -19.47 -5.37 6.01
N TYR A 34 -19.09 -6.56 6.48
CA TYR A 34 -17.73 -7.06 6.36
C TYR A 34 -17.65 -8.51 5.94
N LYS A 35 -16.53 -8.87 5.34
CA LYS A 35 -16.19 -10.23 4.96
C LYS A 35 -14.77 -10.55 5.39
N ILE A 36 -14.59 -11.68 6.07
CA ILE A 36 -13.27 -12.23 6.38
C ILE A 36 -12.74 -12.97 5.15
N LEU A 37 -11.51 -12.65 4.75
CA LEU A 37 -10.80 -13.34 3.67
C LEU A 37 -9.83 -14.34 4.30
N GLU A 38 -10.09 -15.64 4.11
CA GLU A 38 -9.45 -16.71 4.87
C GLU A 38 -8.05 -17.08 4.37
N SER A 39 -7.62 -16.55 3.22
CA SER A 39 -6.32 -16.89 2.66
C SER A 39 -5.62 -15.71 1.96
N PRO A 40 -4.28 -15.75 1.85
CA PRO A 40 -3.53 -14.79 1.05
C PRO A 40 -3.94 -14.76 -0.42
N ILE A 41 -4.31 -15.91 -0.98
CA ILE A 41 -4.78 -16.04 -2.36
C ILE A 41 -6.08 -15.27 -2.52
N THR A 42 -7.06 -15.53 -1.66
CA THR A 42 -8.36 -14.84 -1.70
C THR A 42 -8.20 -13.34 -1.48
N PHE A 43 -7.28 -12.93 -0.60
CA PHE A 43 -6.94 -11.51 -0.41
C PHE A 43 -6.38 -10.90 -1.70
N ARG A 44 -5.39 -11.53 -2.33
CA ARG A 44 -4.76 -11.06 -3.57
C ARG A 44 -5.79 -10.94 -4.70
N GLU A 45 -6.59 -11.98 -4.91
CA GLU A 45 -7.64 -12.00 -5.95
C GLU A 45 -8.69 -10.90 -5.71
N THR A 46 -9.11 -10.73 -4.45
CA THR A 46 -10.04 -9.66 -4.07
C THR A 46 -9.44 -8.28 -4.34
N LEU A 47 -8.19 -8.06 -3.95
CA LEU A 47 -7.49 -6.79 -4.18
C LEU A 47 -7.38 -6.49 -5.69
N LEU A 48 -6.95 -7.45 -6.49
CA LEU A 48 -6.87 -7.30 -7.95
C LEU A 48 -8.23 -7.03 -8.57
N LYS A 49 -9.27 -7.76 -8.15
CA LYS A 49 -10.65 -7.54 -8.62
C LYS A 49 -11.13 -6.14 -8.30
N LEU A 50 -10.89 -5.63 -7.09
CA LEU A 50 -11.26 -4.28 -6.71
C LEU A 50 -10.51 -3.23 -7.54
N ILE A 51 -9.19 -3.38 -7.71
CA ILE A 51 -8.38 -2.47 -8.52
C ILE A 51 -8.88 -2.42 -9.97
N ASN A 52 -9.08 -3.59 -10.59
CA ASN A 52 -9.51 -3.67 -11.99
C ASN A 52 -10.92 -3.08 -12.24
N ASN A 53 -11.76 -3.05 -11.21
CA ASN A 53 -13.13 -2.51 -11.29
C ASN A 53 -13.27 -1.10 -10.71
N ALA A 54 -12.19 -0.48 -10.25
CA ALA A 54 -12.22 0.84 -9.63
C ALA A 54 -12.78 1.91 -10.57
N LYS A 55 -13.69 2.74 -10.05
CA LYS A 55 -14.39 3.78 -10.81
C LYS A 55 -13.97 5.20 -10.39
N SER A 56 -13.66 5.41 -9.12
CA SER A 56 -13.41 6.75 -8.59
C SER A 56 -12.05 6.90 -7.94
N ARG A 57 -11.64 5.93 -7.11
CA ARG A 57 -10.40 6.05 -6.34
C ARG A 57 -9.74 4.73 -6.00
N ILE A 58 -8.40 4.78 -5.92
CA ILE A 58 -7.53 3.74 -5.36
C ILE A 58 -6.58 4.43 -4.38
N CYS A 59 -6.74 4.21 -3.07
CA CYS A 59 -5.86 4.72 -2.03
C CYS A 59 -5.25 3.53 -1.28
N ILE A 60 -3.94 3.42 -1.29
CA ILE A 60 -3.19 2.30 -0.71
C ILE A 60 -2.21 2.84 0.33
N ASN A 61 -2.22 2.24 1.52
CA ASN A 61 -1.14 2.33 2.48
C ASN A 61 -0.47 0.97 2.59
N ALA A 62 0.84 0.92 2.44
CA ALA A 62 1.62 -0.29 2.56
C ALA A 62 2.99 0.02 3.16
N LEU A 63 3.63 -0.97 3.78
CA LEU A 63 5.02 -0.83 4.19
C LEU A 63 5.92 -0.60 2.96
N TYR A 64 5.67 -1.35 1.91
CA TYR A 64 6.24 -1.22 0.55
C TYR A 64 5.44 -2.08 -0.42
N LEU A 65 5.58 -1.81 -1.71
CA LEU A 65 5.32 -2.76 -2.78
C LEU A 65 6.68 -3.31 -3.20
N GLN A 66 6.87 -4.62 -3.08
CA GLN A 66 8.15 -5.23 -3.42
C GLN A 66 8.33 -5.32 -4.93
N HIS A 67 9.55 -5.07 -5.40
CA HIS A 67 9.91 -5.35 -6.80
C HIS A 67 10.07 -6.86 -6.99
N ASP A 68 8.96 -7.55 -6.97
CA ASP A 68 8.80 -8.97 -7.26
C ASP A 68 7.50 -9.20 -8.05
N GLU A 69 7.19 -10.44 -8.39
CA GLU A 69 6.04 -10.75 -9.24
C GLU A 69 4.70 -10.27 -8.66
N ALA A 70 4.54 -10.33 -7.33
CA ALA A 70 3.33 -9.87 -6.68
C ALA A 70 3.20 -8.34 -6.71
N GLY A 71 4.28 -7.61 -6.44
CA GLY A 71 4.29 -6.15 -6.54
C GLY A 71 4.11 -5.66 -7.97
N ILE A 72 4.73 -6.33 -8.95
CA ILE A 72 4.56 -6.07 -10.37
C ILE A 72 3.11 -6.28 -10.80
N GLU A 73 2.48 -7.37 -10.37
CA GLU A 73 1.07 -7.68 -10.66
C GLU A 73 0.14 -6.56 -10.16
N ILE A 74 0.33 -6.09 -8.94
CA ILE A 74 -0.47 -5.00 -8.36
C ILE A 74 -0.24 -3.68 -9.10
N LEU A 75 1.02 -3.30 -9.39
CA LEU A 75 1.29 -2.08 -10.14
C LEU A 75 0.75 -2.13 -11.58
N ASN A 76 0.83 -3.28 -12.23
CA ASN A 76 0.24 -3.46 -13.57
C ASN A 76 -1.28 -3.32 -13.55
N ALA A 77 -1.97 -3.88 -12.54
CA ALA A 77 -3.41 -3.72 -12.38
C ALA A 77 -3.79 -2.24 -12.19
N ILE A 78 -3.04 -1.50 -11.35
CA ILE A 78 -3.24 -0.06 -11.14
C ILE A 78 -2.97 0.72 -12.43
N ALA A 79 -1.90 0.39 -13.14
CA ALA A 79 -1.58 1.03 -14.41
C ALA A 79 -2.70 0.83 -15.45
N GLN A 80 -3.24 -0.38 -15.53
CA GLN A 80 -4.35 -0.69 -16.43
C GLN A 80 -5.62 0.06 -16.01
N ALA A 81 -5.93 0.13 -14.72
CA ALA A 81 -7.07 0.88 -14.22
C ALA A 81 -6.97 2.38 -14.56
N ILE A 82 -5.78 2.99 -14.44
CA ILE A 82 -5.54 4.39 -14.85
C ILE A 82 -5.71 4.56 -16.37
N LYS A 83 -5.19 3.63 -17.18
CA LYS A 83 -5.34 3.68 -18.64
C LYS A 83 -6.81 3.60 -19.06
N ASN A 84 -7.60 2.75 -18.38
CA ASN A 84 -9.03 2.60 -18.65
C ASN A 84 -9.86 3.79 -18.14
N ASN A 85 -9.41 4.46 -17.07
CA ASN A 85 -10.06 5.63 -16.51
C ASN A 85 -9.02 6.70 -16.12
N PRO A 86 -8.67 7.62 -17.03
CA PRO A 86 -7.68 8.68 -16.74
C PRO A 86 -8.06 9.62 -15.60
N ASN A 87 -9.32 9.68 -15.20
CA ASN A 87 -9.82 10.48 -14.09
C ASN A 87 -9.78 9.73 -12.75
N LEU A 88 -9.30 8.48 -12.72
CA LEU A 88 -9.20 7.69 -11.52
C LEU A 88 -8.24 8.36 -10.53
N TYR A 89 -8.72 8.64 -9.32
CA TYR A 89 -7.88 9.17 -8.25
C TYR A 89 -7.03 8.07 -7.64
N VAL A 90 -5.72 8.12 -7.85
CA VAL A 90 -4.80 7.11 -7.31
C VAL A 90 -3.77 7.75 -6.37
N ARG A 91 -3.64 7.20 -5.16
CA ARG A 91 -2.65 7.57 -4.16
C ARG A 91 -2.11 6.33 -3.46
N ILE A 92 -0.80 6.19 -3.43
CA ILE A 92 -0.10 5.09 -2.77
C ILE A 92 0.88 5.69 -1.76
N TYR A 93 0.78 5.28 -0.51
CA TYR A 93 1.67 5.69 0.56
C TYR A 93 2.49 4.50 1.02
N VAL A 94 3.80 4.65 1.03
CA VAL A 94 4.75 3.62 1.48
C VAL A 94 5.68 4.21 2.53
N ASP A 95 6.26 3.36 3.37
CA ASP A 95 7.31 3.81 4.28
C ASP A 95 8.52 4.31 3.48
N PHE A 96 9.00 5.52 3.81
CA PHE A 96 10.09 6.16 3.09
C PHE A 96 11.39 5.34 3.13
N HIS A 97 11.76 4.84 4.31
CA HIS A 97 13.01 4.11 4.48
C HIS A 97 12.95 2.72 3.85
N ARG A 98 11.81 2.03 4.01
CA ARG A 98 11.61 0.69 3.45
C ARG A 98 11.51 0.71 1.92
N ALA A 99 10.91 1.75 1.36
CA ALA A 99 10.84 1.91 -0.10
C ALA A 99 12.22 2.09 -0.75
N GLN A 100 13.21 2.61 -0.02
CA GLN A 100 14.59 2.76 -0.53
C GLN A 100 15.38 1.45 -0.54
N ARG A 101 14.86 0.38 0.05
CA ARG A 101 15.49 -0.94 0.05
C ARG A 101 14.97 -1.80 -1.09
N GLY A 102 15.85 -2.66 -1.60
CA GLY A 102 15.48 -3.74 -2.51
C GLY A 102 15.02 -4.98 -1.75
N LEU A 103 15.08 -6.14 -2.40
CA LEU A 103 14.67 -7.43 -1.86
C LEU A 103 15.57 -7.84 -0.67
N CYS A 104 14.96 -8.06 0.49
CA CYS A 104 15.71 -8.50 1.67
C CYS A 104 16.45 -9.82 1.38
N GLY A 105 17.76 -9.88 1.73
CA GLY A 105 18.58 -11.11 1.61
C GLY A 105 19.27 -11.33 0.27
N LYS A 106 19.09 -10.45 -0.68
CA LYS A 106 19.86 -10.45 -1.94
C LYS A 106 20.70 -9.19 -2.00
N GLY A 107 21.99 -9.26 -2.15
CA GLY A 107 22.99 -8.19 -2.17
C GLY A 107 22.55 -6.77 -2.59
N PRO A 108 23.43 -5.84 -2.93
CA PRO A 108 23.05 -4.47 -3.24
C PRO A 108 22.12 -4.44 -4.47
N GLN A 109 20.87 -4.09 -4.23
CA GLN A 109 19.83 -4.03 -5.24
C GLN A 109 19.26 -2.61 -5.35
N ILE A 110 18.73 -2.32 -6.51
CA ILE A 110 17.96 -1.11 -6.76
C ILE A 110 16.78 -1.06 -5.78
N GLY A 111 16.62 0.06 -5.07
CA GLY A 111 15.52 0.25 -4.13
C GLY A 111 14.17 0.22 -4.84
N ASN A 112 13.13 -0.18 -4.11
CA ASN A 112 11.77 -0.20 -4.67
C ASN A 112 11.34 1.19 -5.17
N ASN A 113 11.79 2.28 -4.53
CA ASN A 113 11.51 3.65 -4.96
C ASN A 113 12.02 3.96 -6.38
N VAL A 114 13.20 3.44 -6.75
CA VAL A 114 13.75 3.60 -8.11
C VAL A 114 12.92 2.80 -9.10
N TRP A 115 12.55 1.57 -8.74
CA TRP A 115 11.66 0.77 -9.56
C TRP A 115 10.30 1.44 -9.79
N TYR A 116 9.68 2.04 -8.78
CA TYR A 116 8.41 2.78 -8.97
C TYR A 116 8.54 3.89 -10.00
N GLN A 117 9.66 4.62 -10.00
CA GLN A 117 9.92 5.69 -10.98
C GLN A 117 10.13 5.13 -12.39
N GLN A 118 10.91 4.04 -12.52
CA GLN A 118 11.13 3.37 -13.79
C GLN A 118 9.83 2.84 -14.35
N PHE A 119 9.03 2.14 -13.56
CA PHE A 119 7.74 1.58 -13.95
C PHE A 119 6.79 2.67 -14.45
N ALA A 120 6.70 3.79 -13.76
CA ALA A 120 5.85 4.92 -14.16
C ALA A 120 6.32 5.53 -15.49
N LYS A 121 7.63 5.68 -15.69
CA LYS A 121 8.22 6.17 -16.93
C LYS A 121 7.96 5.23 -18.12
N GLU A 122 8.22 3.94 -17.94
CA GLU A 122 8.03 2.91 -18.97
C GLU A 122 6.56 2.80 -19.42
N ASN A 123 5.63 3.00 -18.48
CA ASN A 123 4.20 2.96 -18.77
C ASN A 123 3.60 4.30 -19.18
N ASN A 124 4.41 5.37 -19.23
CA ASN A 124 3.97 6.75 -19.51
C ASN A 124 2.81 7.19 -18.58
N LEU A 125 2.95 6.90 -17.27
CA LEU A 125 1.93 7.16 -16.27
C LEU A 125 2.39 8.16 -15.21
N SER A 126 1.47 8.99 -14.75
CA SER A 126 1.65 9.80 -13.54
C SER A 126 1.20 8.99 -12.32
N LEU A 127 2.09 8.15 -11.78
CA LEU A 127 1.84 7.41 -10.54
C LEU A 127 2.17 8.26 -9.32
N ASN A 128 1.19 8.44 -8.45
CA ASN A 128 1.35 9.16 -7.19
C ASN A 128 1.70 8.19 -6.06
N ILE A 129 2.98 7.84 -5.96
CA ILE A 129 3.54 7.04 -4.86
C ILE A 129 4.37 7.93 -3.96
N PHE A 130 4.02 8.00 -2.69
CA PHE A 130 4.62 8.88 -1.70
C PHE A 130 5.36 8.08 -0.63
N GLY A 131 6.63 8.40 -0.40
CA GLY A 131 7.37 7.91 0.74
C GLY A 131 7.04 8.73 1.99
N VAL A 132 6.52 8.07 3.03
CA VAL A 132 6.14 8.71 4.31
C VAL A 132 7.24 8.48 5.34
N PRO A 133 7.97 9.52 5.77
CA PRO A 133 8.94 9.40 6.85
C PRO A 133 8.23 9.44 8.21
N VAL A 134 8.11 8.30 8.88
CA VAL A 134 7.50 8.22 10.22
C VAL A 134 8.45 8.75 11.28
N LYS A 135 9.73 8.43 11.18
CA LYS A 135 10.81 8.91 12.04
C LYS A 135 12.06 9.23 11.21
N LYS A 136 13.05 9.88 11.84
CA LYS A 136 14.33 10.20 11.17
C LYS A 136 15.10 8.98 10.70
N ARG A 137 14.94 7.83 11.37
CA ARG A 137 15.55 6.55 11.02
C ARG A 137 14.54 5.43 11.19
N GLU A 138 14.62 4.40 10.38
CA GLU A 138 13.74 3.22 10.40
C GLU A 138 13.67 2.52 11.75
N ILE A 139 14.79 2.45 12.50
CA ILE A 139 14.85 1.83 13.82
C ILE A 139 13.91 2.47 14.86
N PHE A 140 13.47 3.70 14.62
CA PHE A 140 12.58 4.43 15.52
C PHE A 140 11.10 4.34 15.12
N GLY A 141 10.79 3.70 14.02
CA GLY A 141 9.43 3.47 13.56
C GLY A 141 9.28 3.53 12.04
N VAL A 142 8.30 2.81 11.55
CA VAL A 142 7.95 2.67 10.13
C VAL A 142 6.46 2.86 9.93
N LEU A 143 6.04 3.20 8.72
CA LEU A 143 4.64 3.16 8.32
C LEU A 143 4.21 1.70 8.16
N HIS A 144 3.73 1.09 9.26
CA HIS A 144 3.37 -0.34 9.26
C HIS A 144 1.89 -0.61 8.98
N LEU A 145 1.12 0.41 8.64
CA LEU A 145 -0.27 0.28 8.21
C LEU A 145 -0.34 -0.38 6.82
N LYS A 146 -1.24 -1.34 6.64
CA LYS A 146 -1.59 -1.92 5.35
C LYS A 146 -3.10 -1.82 5.20
N GLY A 147 -3.52 -0.87 4.40
CA GLY A 147 -4.93 -0.60 4.16
C GLY A 147 -5.15 -0.14 2.73
N PHE A 148 -6.26 -0.56 2.18
CA PHE A 148 -6.64 -0.30 0.80
C PHE A 148 -8.05 0.26 0.80
N VAL A 149 -8.24 1.44 0.24
CA VAL A 149 -9.56 2.04 0.02
C VAL A 149 -9.75 2.13 -1.49
N ILE A 150 -10.66 1.33 -2.01
CA ILE A 150 -10.97 1.27 -3.43
C ILE A 150 -12.45 1.55 -3.59
N ASP A 151 -12.76 2.68 -4.19
CA ASP A 151 -14.11 3.26 -4.21
C ASP A 151 -14.72 3.30 -2.79
N ASN A 152 -15.78 2.56 -2.54
CA ASN A 152 -16.46 2.46 -1.24
C ASN A 152 -16.07 1.22 -0.42
N THR A 153 -15.08 0.46 -0.89
CA THR A 153 -14.62 -0.76 -0.22
C THR A 153 -13.32 -0.49 0.52
N VAL A 154 -13.26 -0.90 1.79
CA VAL A 154 -12.04 -0.92 2.60
C VAL A 154 -11.55 -2.37 2.68
N LEU A 155 -10.29 -2.59 2.32
CA LEU A 155 -9.60 -3.86 2.50
C LEU A 155 -8.44 -3.64 3.45
N TYR A 156 -8.29 -4.51 4.46
CA TYR A 156 -7.25 -4.41 5.47
C TYR A 156 -6.50 -5.74 5.60
N SER A 157 -5.18 -5.69 5.80
CA SER A 157 -4.36 -6.88 6.03
C SER A 157 -3.17 -6.55 6.92
N GLY A 158 -2.68 -7.53 7.67
CA GLY A 158 -1.38 -7.48 8.34
C GLY A 158 -0.20 -7.72 7.40
N ALA A 159 -0.45 -8.19 6.18
CA ALA A 159 0.56 -8.62 5.23
C ALA A 159 1.13 -7.48 4.38
N SER A 160 2.41 -7.56 4.05
CA SER A 160 3.05 -6.68 3.06
C SER A 160 2.79 -7.19 1.63
N ILE A 161 2.96 -6.31 0.65
CA ILE A 161 2.77 -6.67 -0.77
C ILE A 161 4.09 -7.24 -1.31
N ASN A 162 4.20 -8.55 -1.29
CA ASN A 162 5.30 -9.33 -1.88
C ASN A 162 4.86 -10.78 -2.15
N ASN A 163 5.71 -11.53 -2.85
CA ASN A 163 5.44 -12.91 -3.24
C ASN A 163 5.10 -13.83 -2.07
N VAL A 164 5.80 -13.68 -0.95
CA VAL A 164 5.63 -14.55 0.22
C VAL A 164 4.29 -14.33 0.89
N TYR A 165 3.91 -13.06 1.11
CA TYR A 165 2.67 -12.72 1.81
C TYR A 165 1.42 -12.79 0.93
N LEU A 166 1.56 -12.62 -0.39
CA LEU A 166 0.45 -12.76 -1.32
C LEU A 166 0.36 -14.16 -1.93
N GLN A 167 1.18 -15.09 -1.43
CA GLN A 167 1.23 -16.48 -1.88
C GLN A 167 1.26 -16.58 -3.42
N LYS A 168 2.17 -15.83 -4.05
CA LYS A 168 2.38 -15.91 -5.49
C LYS A 168 3.04 -17.24 -5.87
N PHE A 169 3.82 -17.82 -4.94
CA PHE A 169 4.41 -19.15 -5.00
C PHE A 169 4.06 -19.92 -3.72
N ASP A 170 4.21 -21.25 -3.69
CA ASP A 170 3.73 -22.18 -2.65
C ASP A 170 4.28 -21.98 -1.22
N ARG A 171 5.07 -20.96 -0.97
CA ARG A 171 5.62 -20.65 0.35
C ARG A 171 5.09 -19.33 0.86
N TYR A 172 4.19 -19.38 1.83
CA TYR A 172 3.81 -18.22 2.59
C TYR A 172 4.00 -18.46 4.10
N ARG A 173 4.09 -17.37 4.86
CA ARG A 173 4.12 -17.46 6.32
C ARG A 173 2.69 -17.41 6.85
N ILE A 174 2.28 -18.49 7.52
CA ILE A 174 0.96 -18.61 8.17
C ILE A 174 0.82 -17.66 9.36
N ASP A 175 1.93 -17.31 9.99
CA ASP A 175 2.02 -16.73 11.34
C ASP A 175 1.64 -15.26 11.48
N ARG A 176 0.97 -14.63 10.51
CA ARG A 176 0.71 -13.18 10.53
C ARG A 176 -0.66 -12.74 10.02
N TYR A 177 -1.63 -13.61 10.00
CA TYR A 177 -3.02 -13.31 9.70
C TYR A 177 -3.86 -13.41 10.97
N HIS A 178 -3.71 -12.41 11.83
CA HIS A 178 -4.59 -12.22 12.97
C HIS A 178 -5.18 -10.84 12.93
#